data_f4c4fbfbaf3ff84b9b096a80500fb7b8
#
_entry.id   f4c4fbfbaf3ff84b9b096a80500fb7b8
#
_cell.length_a   1.000
_cell.length_b   1.000
_cell.length_c   1.000
_cell.angle_alpha   90.00
_cell.angle_beta   90.00
_cell.angle_gamma   90.00
#
_symmetry.space_group_name_H-M   'P 1'
#
loop_
_entity.id
_entity.type
_entity.pdbx_description
1 polymer ?
#
loop_
_entity_poly.entity_id
_entity_poly.type
_entity_poly.pdbx_seq_one_letter_code
_entity_poly.pdbx_strand_id
1 'polypeptide(L)'
;MAGLVSGAPVWAAPATASAIAPPKGPLQEAVLAGGCFWCLEHDLETLPGVVEAVSGYSGGHLDNPTYGQVSTEQTGHQEAVLVRFDPKRISFPTLLRSYWRNVDPLDGGGQFCDRGDSYRPVIFTSSKVQQAQAEASLKAAAAELHRPTSAIRVQIKPLQRFWPGEGYHQHYAVRNSVKYNYYRWACGRDRRLDAIWGKRARSGAAWSGNAPQVAGSKPSSKPNQNPNQKPRKS
;
A
#
# COMPACT_ATOMS: atom_id res chain seq x y z
N MET A 1 -2.49 49.44 -41.22
CA MET A 1 -2.15 48.84 -39.91
C MET A 1 -2.89 47.53 -39.77
N ALA A 2 -2.21 46.40 -40.03
CA ALA A 2 -2.81 45.09 -39.94
C ALA A 2 -2.37 44.44 -38.64
N GLY A 3 -3.32 44.18 -37.73
CA GLY A 3 -3.08 43.51 -36.45
C GLY A 3 -2.97 42.01 -36.62
N LEU A 4 -1.83 41.44 -36.28
CA LEU A 4 -1.59 39.99 -36.17
C LEU A 4 -2.21 39.49 -34.85
N VAL A 5 -3.26 38.67 -34.98
CA VAL A 5 -3.82 37.93 -33.83
C VAL A 5 -3.01 36.64 -33.71
N SER A 6 -2.17 36.61 -32.62
CA SER A 6 -1.40 35.43 -32.28
C SER A 6 -2.30 34.43 -31.54
N GLY A 7 -2.68 33.35 -32.19
CA GLY A 7 -3.39 32.23 -31.60
C GLY A 7 -2.42 31.35 -30.82
N ALA A 8 -2.57 31.28 -29.48
CA ALA A 8 -1.86 30.34 -28.62
C ALA A 8 -2.34 28.89 -28.89
N PRO A 9 -1.45 27.90 -28.91
CA PRO A 9 -1.85 26.50 -29.11
C PRO A 9 -2.63 26.00 -27.89
N VAL A 10 -3.86 25.56 -28.15
CA VAL A 10 -4.68 24.83 -27.15
C VAL A 10 -4.07 23.45 -26.98
N TRP A 11 -3.41 23.22 -25.87
CA TRP A 11 -2.97 21.89 -25.46
C TRP A 11 -4.20 21.05 -25.10
N ALA A 12 -4.51 20.08 -25.94
CA ALA A 12 -5.52 19.08 -25.61
C ALA A 12 -5.05 18.28 -24.37
N ALA A 13 -5.87 18.30 -23.33
CA ALA A 13 -5.65 17.49 -22.14
C ALA A 13 -5.67 16.00 -22.56
N PRO A 14 -4.76 15.16 -21.99
CA PRO A 14 -4.76 13.73 -22.27
C PRO A 14 -6.08 13.10 -21.81
N ALA A 15 -6.64 12.25 -22.66
CA ALA A 15 -7.91 11.57 -22.45
C ALA A 15 -7.92 10.77 -21.13
N THR A 16 -8.84 11.14 -20.27
CA THR A 16 -9.60 10.38 -19.28
C THR A 16 -8.97 9.09 -18.75
N ALA A 17 -8.29 9.19 -17.61
CA ALA A 17 -8.32 8.13 -16.64
C ALA A 17 -9.81 7.84 -16.33
N SER A 18 -10.21 6.58 -16.46
CA SER A 18 -11.59 6.14 -16.20
C SER A 18 -12.02 6.63 -14.84
N ALA A 19 -12.97 7.57 -14.79
CA ALA A 19 -13.41 8.17 -13.55
C ALA A 19 -13.94 7.08 -12.63
N ILE A 20 -13.19 6.79 -11.56
CA ILE A 20 -13.64 5.89 -10.51
C ILE A 20 -14.90 6.52 -9.92
N ALA A 21 -16.04 5.82 -10.02
CA ALA A 21 -17.29 6.33 -9.45
C ALA A 21 -17.08 6.69 -7.97
N PRO A 22 -17.60 7.85 -7.50
CA PRO A 22 -17.44 8.28 -6.13
C PRO A 22 -17.94 7.21 -5.15
N PRO A 23 -17.31 7.05 -3.97
CA PRO A 23 -17.69 6.05 -3.00
C PRO A 23 -19.13 6.27 -2.52
N LYS A 24 -19.93 5.20 -2.47
CA LYS A 24 -21.34 5.25 -2.03
C LYS A 24 -21.50 5.12 -0.51
N GLY A 25 -20.66 5.77 0.28
CA GLY A 25 -20.73 5.70 1.74
C GLY A 25 -19.46 6.19 2.42
N PRO A 26 -19.39 6.12 3.76
CA PRO A 26 -18.19 6.54 4.49
C PRO A 26 -17.00 5.65 4.13
N LEU A 27 -15.87 6.30 3.86
CA LEU A 27 -14.59 5.62 3.68
C LEU A 27 -14.10 5.06 5.03
N GLN A 28 -13.32 4.00 4.95
CA GLN A 28 -12.51 3.51 6.07
C GLN A 28 -11.05 3.91 5.88
N GLU A 29 -10.32 3.95 6.99
CA GLU A 29 -8.91 4.32 7.01
C GLU A 29 -8.07 3.19 7.58
N ALA A 30 -6.84 3.06 7.05
CA ALA A 30 -5.78 2.22 7.55
C ALA A 30 -4.46 2.98 7.53
N VAL A 31 -3.61 2.81 8.55
CA VAL A 31 -2.25 3.37 8.56
C VAL A 31 -1.25 2.22 8.61
N LEU A 32 -0.38 2.18 7.61
CA LEU A 32 0.53 1.06 7.36
C LEU A 32 1.94 1.58 7.11
N ALA A 33 2.94 1.00 7.77
CA ALA A 33 4.35 1.28 7.55
C ALA A 33 5.05 0.04 6.97
N GLY A 34 5.94 0.21 6.00
CA GLY A 34 6.56 -0.92 5.29
C GLY A 34 7.79 -0.54 4.48
N GLY A 35 8.73 0.16 5.12
CA GLY A 35 9.91 0.74 4.47
C GLY A 35 9.58 2.07 3.81
N CYS A 36 10.30 2.42 2.77
CA CYS A 36 10.10 3.67 2.03
C CYS A 36 8.61 3.88 1.66
N PHE A 37 8.02 4.94 2.17
CA PHE A 37 6.61 5.25 1.95
C PHE A 37 6.27 5.56 0.49
N TRP A 38 7.21 6.02 -0.34
CA TRP A 38 6.98 6.17 -1.79
C TRP A 38 6.60 4.86 -2.46
N CYS A 39 7.27 3.75 -2.03
CA CYS A 39 6.97 2.42 -2.57
C CYS A 39 5.63 1.91 -2.05
N LEU A 40 5.40 2.05 -0.74
CA LEU A 40 4.17 1.54 -0.13
C LEU A 40 2.94 2.34 -0.59
N GLU A 41 3.04 3.67 -0.69
CA GLU A 41 1.99 4.53 -1.26
C GLU A 41 1.62 4.05 -2.66
N HIS A 42 2.61 3.95 -3.56
CA HIS A 42 2.40 3.50 -4.94
C HIS A 42 1.75 2.12 -5.03
N ASP A 43 2.24 1.16 -4.23
CA ASP A 43 1.73 -0.21 -4.25
C ASP A 43 0.28 -0.30 -3.72
N LEU A 44 -0.11 0.57 -2.78
CA LEU A 44 -1.45 0.56 -2.18
C LEU A 44 -2.45 1.44 -2.94
N GLU A 45 -2.05 2.59 -3.50
CA GLU A 45 -2.94 3.49 -4.24
C GLU A 45 -3.51 2.84 -5.51
N THR A 46 -2.80 1.87 -6.09
CA THR A 46 -3.24 1.15 -7.30
C THR A 46 -4.29 0.07 -7.03
N LEU A 47 -4.59 -0.24 -5.76
CA LEU A 47 -5.53 -1.30 -5.42
C LEU A 47 -6.98 -0.88 -5.72
N PRO A 48 -7.78 -1.73 -6.41
CA PRO A 48 -9.19 -1.45 -6.65
C PRO A 48 -9.97 -1.29 -5.34
N GLY A 49 -10.53 -0.10 -5.13
CA GLY A 49 -11.27 0.25 -3.91
C GLY A 49 -10.51 1.17 -2.96
N VAL A 50 -9.21 1.35 -3.14
CA VAL A 50 -8.47 2.46 -2.53
C VAL A 50 -8.86 3.75 -3.25
N VAL A 51 -9.15 4.79 -2.49
CA VAL A 51 -9.57 6.11 -2.97
C VAL A 51 -8.45 7.11 -2.86
N GLU A 52 -7.65 6.98 -1.80
CA GLU A 52 -6.52 7.88 -1.53
C GLU A 52 -5.45 7.14 -0.72
N ALA A 53 -4.20 7.41 -1.02
CA ALA A 53 -3.05 7.03 -0.21
C ALA A 53 -2.20 8.29 0.05
N VAL A 54 -1.80 8.50 1.30
CA VAL A 54 -1.05 9.70 1.73
C VAL A 54 0.19 9.24 2.47
N SER A 55 1.36 9.59 1.97
CA SER A 55 2.64 9.38 2.66
C SER A 55 2.77 10.28 3.87
N GLY A 56 3.31 9.76 4.97
CA GLY A 56 3.47 10.52 6.21
C GLY A 56 4.19 9.73 7.31
N TYR A 57 3.90 10.07 8.55
CA TYR A 57 4.62 9.59 9.72
C TYR A 57 3.66 9.15 10.82
N SER A 58 3.99 8.06 11.53
CA SER A 58 3.20 7.58 12.66
C SER A 58 4.06 6.80 13.65
N GLY A 59 3.59 6.66 14.89
CA GLY A 59 4.20 5.81 15.92
C GLY A 59 5.23 6.47 16.80
N GLY A 60 5.69 7.67 16.49
CA GLY A 60 6.67 8.43 17.27
C GLY A 60 6.05 9.37 18.30
N HIS A 61 6.89 10.10 18.99
CA HIS A 61 6.52 11.00 20.10
C HIS A 61 6.56 12.49 19.74
N LEU A 62 7.15 12.84 18.58
CA LEU A 62 7.25 14.23 18.15
C LEU A 62 5.96 14.64 17.41
N ASP A 63 5.36 15.75 17.84
CA ASP A 63 4.21 16.33 17.14
C ASP A 63 4.66 17.05 15.87
N ASN A 64 3.90 16.86 14.80
CA ASN A 64 4.10 17.48 13.49
C ASN A 64 5.57 17.39 12.99
N PRO A 65 6.12 16.16 12.91
CA PRO A 65 7.51 15.97 12.52
C PRO A 65 7.75 16.33 11.07
N THR A 66 8.95 16.81 10.77
CA THR A 66 9.44 16.96 9.40
C THR A 66 10.20 15.71 8.95
N TYR A 67 10.35 15.52 7.63
CA TYR A 67 11.17 14.42 7.07
C TYR A 67 12.59 14.42 7.63
N GLY A 68 13.22 15.62 7.70
CA GLY A 68 14.56 15.73 8.27
C GLY A 68 14.66 15.25 9.72
N GLN A 69 13.63 15.52 10.54
CA GLN A 69 13.60 15.03 11.92
C GLN A 69 13.38 13.51 12.00
N VAL A 70 12.47 12.96 11.21
CA VAL A 70 12.23 11.50 11.18
C VAL A 70 13.48 10.76 10.71
N SER A 71 14.16 11.27 9.70
CA SER A 71 15.40 10.69 9.16
C SER A 71 16.58 10.68 10.15
N THR A 72 16.49 11.39 11.28
CA THR A 72 17.50 11.26 12.37
C THR A 72 17.35 9.98 13.19
N GLU A 73 16.27 9.21 12.99
CA GLU A 73 15.93 7.99 13.76
C GLU A 73 15.63 8.25 15.26
N GLN A 74 15.51 9.53 15.69
CA GLN A 74 15.34 9.88 17.11
C GLN A 74 13.88 10.18 17.49
N THR A 75 12.98 10.31 16.51
CA THR A 75 11.58 10.68 16.76
C THR A 75 10.68 9.50 17.11
N GLY A 76 11.13 8.27 16.83
CA GLY A 76 10.35 7.04 16.96
C GLY A 76 9.26 6.88 15.89
N HIS A 77 9.13 7.81 14.95
CA HIS A 77 8.20 7.70 13.84
C HIS A 77 8.66 6.69 12.80
N GLN A 78 7.71 5.97 12.22
CA GLN A 78 7.89 5.22 10.99
C GLN A 78 7.37 6.02 9.81
N GLU A 79 8.03 5.91 8.64
CA GLU A 79 7.43 6.25 7.36
C GLU A 79 6.20 5.38 7.17
N ALA A 80 5.05 5.99 7.05
CA ALA A 80 3.76 5.32 7.00
C ALA A 80 2.89 5.89 5.88
N VAL A 81 1.90 5.11 5.48
CA VAL A 81 0.89 5.50 4.49
C VAL A 81 -0.49 5.40 5.12
N LEU A 82 -1.22 6.52 5.10
CA LEU A 82 -2.66 6.55 5.39
C LEU A 82 -3.41 6.17 4.12
N VAL A 83 -4.17 5.09 4.19
CA VAL A 83 -4.97 4.57 3.07
C VAL A 83 -6.45 4.79 3.38
N ARG A 84 -7.16 5.56 2.54
CA ARG A 84 -8.62 5.71 2.54
C ARG A 84 -9.24 4.82 1.49
N PHE A 85 -10.16 3.97 1.87
CA PHE A 85 -10.73 2.96 0.98
C PHE A 85 -12.24 2.80 1.14
N ASP A 86 -12.90 2.41 0.05
CA ASP A 86 -14.33 2.05 0.04
C ASP A 86 -14.50 0.61 0.55
N PRO A 87 -15.08 0.39 1.75
CA PRO A 87 -15.23 -0.93 2.33
C PRO A 87 -16.16 -1.86 1.54
N LYS A 88 -16.95 -1.31 0.61
CA LYS A 88 -17.79 -2.11 -0.30
C LYS A 88 -16.98 -2.70 -1.47
N ARG A 89 -15.83 -2.12 -1.78
CA ARG A 89 -14.96 -2.53 -2.90
C ARG A 89 -13.75 -3.32 -2.42
N ILE A 90 -13.13 -2.91 -1.31
CA ILE A 90 -12.02 -3.60 -0.68
C ILE A 90 -12.22 -3.63 0.83
N SER A 91 -12.15 -4.81 1.46
CA SER A 91 -12.20 -4.91 2.91
C SER A 91 -10.83 -4.69 3.54
N PHE A 92 -10.77 -4.25 4.81
CA PHE A 92 -9.50 -4.13 5.54
C PHE A 92 -8.68 -5.43 5.53
N PRO A 93 -9.25 -6.65 5.76
CA PRO A 93 -8.50 -7.89 5.59
C PRO A 93 -7.93 -8.11 4.19
N THR A 94 -8.61 -7.64 3.13
CA THR A 94 -8.09 -7.72 1.75
C THR A 94 -6.94 -6.74 1.55
N LEU A 95 -7.06 -5.51 2.05
CA LEU A 95 -5.99 -4.52 2.05
C LEU A 95 -4.74 -5.04 2.77
N LEU A 96 -4.93 -5.68 3.93
CA LEU A 96 -3.82 -6.30 4.67
C LEU A 96 -3.12 -7.41 3.88
N ARG A 97 -3.85 -8.23 3.09
CA ARG A 97 -3.20 -9.23 2.22
C ARG A 97 -2.26 -8.59 1.21
N SER A 98 -2.69 -7.49 0.60
CA SER A 98 -1.84 -6.73 -0.32
C SER A 98 -0.64 -6.12 0.40
N TYR A 99 -0.86 -5.53 1.59
CA TYR A 99 0.22 -5.00 2.42
C TYR A 99 1.28 -6.08 2.74
N TRP A 100 0.88 -7.23 3.28
CA TRP A 100 1.79 -8.32 3.63
C TRP A 100 2.71 -8.72 2.48
N ARG A 101 2.16 -8.78 1.26
CA ARG A 101 2.90 -9.20 0.07
C ARG A 101 3.66 -8.07 -0.63
N ASN A 102 3.67 -6.91 -0.02
CA ASN A 102 4.47 -5.75 -0.36
C ASN A 102 5.52 -5.41 0.69
N VAL A 103 5.71 -6.24 1.72
CA VAL A 103 6.75 -6.10 2.74
C VAL A 103 7.55 -7.40 2.91
N ASP A 104 8.75 -7.28 3.46
CA ASP A 104 9.50 -8.41 4.02
C ASP A 104 9.09 -8.59 5.49
N PRO A 105 8.24 -9.56 5.81
CA PRO A 105 7.76 -9.74 7.17
C PRO A 105 8.79 -10.37 8.10
N LEU A 106 9.94 -10.77 7.59
CA LEU A 106 11.02 -11.40 8.35
C LEU A 106 12.12 -10.40 8.74
N ASP A 107 12.07 -9.16 8.21
CA ASP A 107 13.03 -8.11 8.50
C ASP A 107 12.45 -7.07 9.47
N GLY A 108 13.00 -6.98 10.66
CA GLY A 108 12.60 -6.03 11.70
C GLY A 108 13.53 -4.83 11.88
N GLY A 109 14.62 -4.75 11.11
CA GLY A 109 15.61 -3.67 11.20
C GLY A 109 15.48 -2.62 10.09
N GLY A 110 14.39 -2.67 9.35
CA GLY A 110 14.11 -1.83 8.18
C GLY A 110 13.39 -2.64 7.12
N GLN A 111 13.44 -2.19 5.86
CA GLN A 111 12.87 -2.91 4.73
C GLN A 111 13.77 -2.77 3.50
N PHE A 112 14.15 -3.89 2.91
CA PHE A 112 14.97 -3.94 1.70
C PHE A 112 16.31 -3.22 1.87
N CYS A 113 16.58 -2.15 1.12
CA CYS A 113 17.79 -1.34 1.26
C CYS A 113 17.68 -0.25 2.34
N ASP A 114 16.48 0.06 2.80
CA ASP A 114 16.24 1.12 3.78
C ASP A 114 16.38 0.56 5.19
N ARG A 115 17.29 1.12 5.96
CA ARG A 115 17.63 0.63 7.32
C ARG A 115 17.35 1.70 8.36
N GLY A 116 16.88 1.27 9.51
CA GLY A 116 16.58 2.14 10.64
C GLY A 116 15.15 1.97 11.15
N ASP A 117 14.86 2.63 12.27
CA ASP A 117 13.56 2.54 12.96
C ASP A 117 12.43 3.14 12.13
N SER A 118 12.73 4.20 11.35
CA SER A 118 11.78 4.85 10.46
C SER A 118 11.25 3.93 9.36
N TYR A 119 11.98 2.86 9.02
CA TYR A 119 11.63 1.91 7.95
C TYR A 119 11.08 0.58 8.45
N ARG A 120 10.83 0.43 9.75
CA ARG A 120 10.27 -0.81 10.30
C ARG A 120 8.84 -1.04 9.84
N PRO A 121 8.46 -2.29 9.51
CA PRO A 121 7.09 -2.59 9.09
C PRO A 121 6.14 -2.63 10.30
N VAL A 122 5.06 -1.85 10.23
CA VAL A 122 4.05 -1.72 11.30
C VAL A 122 2.65 -1.63 10.70
N ILE A 123 1.70 -2.35 11.29
CA ILE A 123 0.26 -2.15 11.09
C ILE A 123 -0.25 -1.35 12.29
N PHE A 124 -0.68 -0.10 12.05
CA PHE A 124 -1.32 0.71 13.08
C PHE A 124 -2.82 0.47 13.07
N THR A 125 -3.41 0.26 14.25
CA THR A 125 -4.83 -0.10 14.39
C THR A 125 -5.58 0.95 15.17
N SER A 126 -6.68 1.46 14.62
CA SER A 126 -7.53 2.51 15.22
C SER A 126 -8.70 1.95 16.06
N SER A 127 -8.89 0.64 16.06
CA SER A 127 -9.98 -0.02 16.79
C SER A 127 -9.63 -1.45 17.17
N LYS A 128 -10.35 -2.01 18.16
CA LYS A 128 -10.23 -3.43 18.54
C LYS A 128 -10.56 -4.37 17.37
N VAL A 129 -11.46 -3.97 16.48
CA VAL A 129 -11.80 -4.76 15.28
C VAL A 129 -10.63 -4.81 14.31
N GLN A 130 -10.00 -3.67 14.00
CA GLN A 130 -8.80 -3.64 13.17
C GLN A 130 -7.65 -4.41 13.83
N GLN A 131 -7.47 -4.30 15.13
CA GLN A 131 -6.45 -5.04 15.86
C GLN A 131 -6.65 -6.56 15.68
N ALA A 132 -7.85 -7.08 15.95
CA ALA A 132 -8.15 -8.50 15.80
C ALA A 132 -7.94 -8.98 14.35
N GLN A 133 -8.31 -8.15 13.35
CA GLN A 133 -8.08 -8.46 11.93
C GLN A 133 -6.59 -8.43 11.56
N ALA A 134 -5.82 -7.50 12.11
CA ALA A 134 -4.37 -7.44 11.91
C ALA A 134 -3.67 -8.67 12.51
N GLU A 135 -4.02 -9.06 13.74
CA GLU A 135 -3.49 -10.26 14.39
C GLU A 135 -3.84 -11.54 13.63
N ALA A 136 -5.08 -11.65 13.14
CA ALA A 136 -5.48 -12.78 12.31
C ALA A 136 -4.70 -12.81 10.99
N SER A 137 -4.45 -11.65 10.37
CA SER A 137 -3.66 -11.53 9.14
C SER A 137 -2.18 -11.90 9.34
N LEU A 138 -1.60 -11.57 10.51
CA LEU A 138 -0.25 -11.98 10.89
C LEU A 138 -0.13 -13.51 10.95
N LYS A 139 -1.10 -14.17 11.61
CA LYS A 139 -1.15 -15.64 11.68
C LYS A 139 -1.29 -16.26 10.28
N ALA A 140 -2.12 -15.66 9.43
CA ALA A 140 -2.31 -16.12 8.06
C ALA A 140 -1.03 -15.95 7.20
N ALA A 141 -0.33 -14.82 7.33
CA ALA A 141 0.93 -14.57 6.64
C ALA A 141 2.02 -15.54 7.10
N ALA A 142 2.15 -15.76 8.41
CA ALA A 142 3.08 -16.74 8.97
C ALA A 142 2.81 -18.16 8.46
N ALA A 143 1.55 -18.58 8.42
CA ALA A 143 1.15 -19.90 7.90
C ALA A 143 1.44 -20.02 6.39
N GLU A 144 1.17 -18.98 5.59
CA GLU A 144 1.48 -18.99 4.16
C GLU A 144 2.98 -19.09 3.89
N LEU A 145 3.80 -18.50 4.75
CA LEU A 145 5.26 -18.55 4.68
C LEU A 145 5.87 -19.81 5.33
N HIS A 146 5.05 -20.70 5.89
CA HIS A 146 5.52 -21.86 6.67
C HIS A 146 6.50 -21.45 7.78
N ARG A 147 6.19 -20.36 8.49
CA ARG A 147 7.00 -19.82 9.59
C ARG A 147 6.17 -19.74 10.87
N PRO A 148 6.80 -19.89 12.05
CA PRO A 148 6.13 -19.58 13.31
C PRO A 148 5.85 -18.06 13.37
N THR A 149 4.79 -17.69 14.08
CA THR A 149 4.44 -16.26 14.28
C THR A 149 5.56 -15.46 14.96
N SER A 150 6.38 -16.11 15.79
CA SER A 150 7.56 -15.52 16.42
C SER A 150 8.67 -15.10 15.44
N ALA A 151 8.67 -15.63 14.22
CA ALA A 151 9.60 -15.21 13.17
C ALA A 151 9.13 -13.94 12.44
N ILE A 152 7.87 -13.57 12.58
CA ILE A 152 7.30 -12.38 11.93
C ILE A 152 7.74 -11.13 12.68
N ARG A 153 8.27 -10.16 11.96
CA ARG A 153 8.82 -8.90 12.49
C ARG A 153 7.91 -7.69 12.29
N VAL A 154 6.84 -7.84 11.53
CA VAL A 154 5.82 -6.80 11.40
C VAL A 154 5.15 -6.60 12.76
N GLN A 155 5.17 -5.36 13.24
CA GLN A 155 4.55 -5.01 14.51
C GLN A 155 3.08 -4.63 14.30
N ILE A 156 2.24 -4.87 15.29
CA ILE A 156 0.87 -4.36 15.36
C ILE A 156 0.82 -3.41 16.56
N LYS A 157 0.55 -2.13 16.29
CA LYS A 157 0.53 -1.07 17.30
C LYS A 157 -0.81 -0.31 17.27
N PRO A 158 -1.26 0.23 18.40
CA PRO A 158 -2.39 1.18 18.37
C PRO A 158 -1.99 2.44 17.58
N LEU A 159 -2.91 2.92 16.75
CA LEU A 159 -2.76 4.20 16.07
C LEU A 159 -2.99 5.33 17.08
N GLN A 160 -1.98 6.12 17.36
CA GLN A 160 -2.10 7.34 18.17
C GLN A 160 -2.43 8.52 17.27
N ARG A 161 -1.57 8.80 16.30
CA ARG A 161 -1.72 9.90 15.35
C ARG A 161 -0.98 9.58 14.05
N PHE A 162 -1.51 10.09 12.95
CA PHE A 162 -0.83 10.15 11.66
C PHE A 162 -0.55 11.61 11.30
N TRP A 163 0.66 11.87 10.86
CA TRP A 163 1.12 13.17 10.39
C TRP A 163 1.38 13.08 8.90
N PRO A 164 0.65 13.82 8.05
CA PRO A 164 0.95 13.86 6.62
C PRO A 164 2.37 14.35 6.37
N GLY A 165 3.08 13.69 5.49
CA GLY A 165 4.38 14.11 5.01
C GLY A 165 4.27 15.31 4.06
N GLU A 166 5.40 15.94 3.80
CA GLU A 166 5.49 17.13 2.96
C GLU A 166 5.00 16.85 1.53
N GLY A 167 4.47 17.87 0.87
CA GLY A 167 3.82 17.73 -0.44
C GLY A 167 4.71 17.14 -1.55
N TYR A 168 6.03 17.27 -1.45
CA TYR A 168 6.95 16.68 -2.42
C TYR A 168 7.09 15.15 -2.29
N HIS A 169 6.66 14.57 -1.18
CA HIS A 169 6.61 13.13 -0.99
C HIS A 169 5.36 12.48 -1.61
N GLN A 170 4.27 13.23 -1.72
CA GLN A 170 2.99 12.70 -2.19
C GLN A 170 3.05 12.32 -3.66
N HIS A 171 2.57 11.10 -4.01
CA HIS A 171 2.59 10.54 -5.36
C HIS A 171 3.97 10.59 -6.03
N TYR A 172 5.02 10.40 -5.21
CA TYR A 172 6.41 10.53 -5.67
C TYR A 172 6.72 9.62 -6.84
N ALA A 173 6.23 8.39 -6.82
CA ALA A 173 6.43 7.40 -7.88
C ALA A 173 5.93 7.87 -9.25
N VAL A 174 4.79 8.56 -9.27
CA VAL A 174 4.20 9.11 -10.51
C VAL A 174 4.93 10.38 -10.95
N ARG A 175 5.17 11.30 -10.02
CA ARG A 175 5.81 12.59 -10.31
C ARG A 175 7.29 12.47 -10.72
N ASN A 176 7.97 11.44 -10.22
CA ASN A 176 9.40 11.23 -10.40
C ASN A 176 9.70 9.81 -10.92
N SER A 177 8.91 9.31 -11.86
CA SER A 177 8.90 7.90 -12.28
C SER A 177 10.28 7.33 -12.62
N VAL A 178 11.15 8.08 -13.30
CA VAL A 178 12.49 7.61 -13.67
C VAL A 178 13.35 7.39 -12.41
N LYS A 179 13.40 8.37 -11.51
CA LYS A 179 14.16 8.26 -10.25
C LYS A 179 13.62 7.18 -9.36
N TYR A 180 12.28 7.09 -9.24
CA TYR A 180 11.59 6.08 -8.45
C TYR A 180 11.87 4.66 -8.97
N ASN A 181 11.73 4.41 -10.27
CA ASN A 181 11.96 3.09 -10.84
C ASN A 181 13.41 2.65 -10.68
N TYR A 182 14.37 3.57 -10.86
CA TYR A 182 15.78 3.29 -10.59
C TYR A 182 16.03 2.93 -9.12
N TYR A 183 15.50 3.74 -8.19
CA TYR A 183 15.61 3.48 -6.75
C TYR A 183 15.00 2.13 -6.38
N ARG A 184 13.77 1.84 -6.79
CA ARG A 184 13.08 0.58 -6.49
C ARG A 184 13.85 -0.64 -7.00
N TRP A 185 14.39 -0.54 -8.23
CA TRP A 185 15.22 -1.59 -8.82
C TRP A 185 16.55 -1.76 -8.07
N ALA A 186 17.28 -0.68 -7.82
CA ALA A 186 18.57 -0.71 -7.13
C ALA A 186 18.43 -1.24 -5.69
N CYS A 187 17.36 -0.85 -5.00
CA CYS A 187 17.01 -1.34 -3.66
C CYS A 187 16.70 -2.85 -3.63
N GLY A 188 16.40 -3.46 -4.78
CA GLY A 188 16.10 -4.88 -4.87
C GLY A 188 14.77 -5.30 -4.22
N ARG A 189 13.86 -4.34 -3.99
CA ARG A 189 12.57 -4.59 -3.34
C ARG A 189 11.81 -5.73 -4.01
N ASP A 190 11.60 -5.65 -5.31
CA ASP A 190 10.80 -6.63 -6.05
C ASP A 190 11.44 -8.03 -6.03
N ARG A 191 12.78 -8.12 -6.19
CA ARG A 191 13.51 -9.39 -6.07
C ARG A 191 13.33 -10.04 -4.70
N ARG A 192 13.36 -9.23 -3.64
CA ARG A 192 13.16 -9.75 -2.29
C ARG A 192 11.73 -10.21 -2.06
N LEU A 193 10.75 -9.45 -2.53
CA LEU A 193 9.34 -9.84 -2.47
C LEU A 193 9.09 -11.14 -3.24
N ASP A 194 9.66 -11.29 -4.43
CA ASP A 194 9.56 -12.53 -5.23
C ASP A 194 10.19 -13.73 -4.51
N ALA A 195 11.33 -13.53 -3.84
CA ALA A 195 11.99 -14.58 -3.07
C ALA A 195 11.16 -15.04 -1.85
N ILE A 196 10.40 -14.13 -1.22
CA ILE A 196 9.60 -14.43 -0.03
C ILE A 196 8.22 -14.98 -0.42
N TRP A 197 7.51 -14.30 -1.33
CA TRP A 197 6.11 -14.56 -1.64
C TRP A 197 5.89 -15.32 -2.94
N GLY A 198 6.95 -15.53 -3.75
CA GLY A 198 6.87 -16.19 -5.05
C GLY A 198 5.84 -15.51 -5.97
N LYS A 199 5.03 -16.31 -6.64
CA LYS A 199 3.95 -15.83 -7.53
C LYS A 199 2.88 -14.97 -6.84
N ARG A 200 2.89 -14.90 -5.52
CA ARG A 200 1.92 -14.10 -4.74
C ARG A 200 2.45 -12.73 -4.35
N ALA A 201 3.73 -12.47 -4.59
CA ALA A 201 4.32 -11.13 -4.37
C ALA A 201 3.45 -10.04 -5.01
N ARG A 202 3.28 -8.92 -4.32
CA ARG A 202 2.53 -7.74 -4.79
C ARG A 202 1.06 -8.01 -5.12
N SER A 203 0.47 -9.09 -4.62
CA SER A 203 -0.93 -9.46 -4.93
C SER A 203 -1.85 -9.40 -3.71
N GLY A 204 -3.11 -9.06 -3.94
CA GLY A 204 -4.20 -9.16 -2.96
C GLY A 204 -4.93 -10.51 -2.95
N ALA A 205 -4.37 -11.55 -3.61
CA ALA A 205 -5.00 -12.86 -3.71
C ALA A 205 -5.33 -13.48 -2.34
N ALA A 206 -6.31 -14.35 -2.28
CA ALA A 206 -6.67 -15.06 -1.05
C ALA A 206 -5.46 -15.80 -0.44
N TRP A 207 -5.45 -15.99 0.88
CA TRP A 207 -4.43 -16.78 1.53
C TRP A 207 -4.40 -18.22 0.97
N SER A 208 -3.26 -18.88 1.03
CA SER A 208 -3.17 -20.31 0.65
C SER A 208 -4.11 -21.16 1.52
N GLY A 209 -4.57 -22.30 1.00
CA GLY A 209 -5.59 -23.13 1.65
C GLY A 209 -5.30 -23.58 3.09
N ASN A 210 -4.03 -23.51 3.52
CA ASN A 210 -3.60 -23.84 4.88
C ASN A 210 -3.53 -22.63 5.82
N ALA A 211 -3.75 -21.41 5.31
CA ALA A 211 -3.73 -20.21 6.13
C ALA A 211 -5.10 -19.97 6.78
N PRO A 212 -5.15 -19.54 8.08
CA PRO A 212 -6.40 -19.24 8.75
C PRO A 212 -7.19 -18.18 7.98
N GLN A 213 -8.49 -18.40 7.80
CA GLN A 213 -9.37 -17.44 7.16
C GLN A 213 -9.59 -16.24 8.09
N VAL A 214 -9.34 -15.04 7.59
CA VAL A 214 -9.60 -13.81 8.34
C VAL A 214 -11.06 -13.43 8.15
N ALA A 215 -11.84 -13.33 9.23
CA ALA A 215 -13.24 -12.95 9.18
C ALA A 215 -13.46 -11.62 8.42
N GLY A 216 -14.45 -11.60 7.52
CA GLY A 216 -14.76 -10.41 6.69
C GLY A 216 -14.14 -10.38 5.30
N SER A 217 -13.30 -11.36 4.93
CA SER A 217 -12.84 -11.52 3.55
C SER A 217 -13.90 -12.24 2.72
N LYS A 218 -14.81 -11.50 2.06
CA LYS A 218 -15.64 -12.10 0.99
C LYS A 218 -14.71 -12.55 -0.14
N PRO A 219 -14.89 -13.79 -0.68
CA PRO A 219 -14.15 -14.19 -1.87
C PRO A 219 -14.51 -13.22 -3.01
N SER A 220 -13.51 -12.69 -3.71
CA SER A 220 -13.73 -11.93 -4.93
C SER A 220 -14.47 -12.86 -5.91
N SER A 221 -15.62 -12.42 -6.39
CA SER A 221 -16.39 -13.13 -7.42
C SER A 221 -15.48 -13.50 -8.58
N LYS A 222 -15.57 -14.77 -9.03
CA LYS A 222 -14.90 -15.27 -10.23
C LYS A 222 -15.09 -14.30 -11.40
N PRO A 223 -14.09 -14.15 -12.29
CA PRO A 223 -14.30 -13.40 -13.52
C PRO A 223 -15.47 -14.02 -14.28
N ASN A 224 -16.42 -13.17 -14.64
CA ASN A 224 -17.62 -13.53 -15.42
C ASN A 224 -17.17 -14.12 -16.77
N GLN A 225 -17.21 -15.42 -16.89
CA GLN A 225 -17.10 -16.08 -18.19
C GLN A 225 -18.42 -15.84 -18.91
N ASN A 226 -18.40 -14.93 -19.86
CA ASN A 226 -19.52 -14.67 -20.75
C ASN A 226 -19.72 -15.89 -21.67
N PRO A 227 -20.84 -16.65 -21.57
CA PRO A 227 -21.03 -17.89 -22.32
C PRO A 227 -21.41 -17.69 -23.80
N ASN A 228 -21.34 -16.46 -24.33
CA ASN A 228 -21.85 -16.11 -25.66
C ASN A 228 -20.78 -15.67 -26.68
N GLN A 229 -19.56 -16.22 -26.65
CA GLN A 229 -18.68 -16.09 -27.82
C GLN A 229 -18.75 -17.36 -28.69
N LYS A 230 -19.63 -17.32 -29.71
CA LYS A 230 -19.59 -18.27 -30.84
C LYS A 230 -18.29 -18.08 -31.64
N PRO A 231 -17.60 -19.18 -32.04
CA PRO A 231 -16.42 -19.08 -32.89
C PRO A 231 -16.80 -18.58 -34.28
N ARG A 232 -16.14 -17.52 -34.76
CA ARG A 232 -16.20 -17.13 -36.19
C ARG A 232 -15.45 -18.21 -36.98
N LYS A 233 -16.17 -18.87 -37.84
CA LYS A 233 -15.59 -19.69 -38.92
C LYS A 233 -14.96 -18.78 -39.96
N SER A 234 -13.74 -19.12 -40.32
CA SER A 234 -12.96 -18.62 -41.47
C SER A 234 -13.69 -18.74 -42.77
#